data_26594d22091beca67b463e4e5bc1fd28
#
_entry.id   26594d22091beca67b463e4e5bc1fd28
#
_cell.length_a   1.000
_cell.length_b   1.000
_cell.length_c   1.000
_cell.angle_alpha   90.00
_cell.angle_beta   90.00
_cell.angle_gamma   90.00
#
_symmetry.space_group_name_H-M   'P 1'
#
loop_
_entity.id
_entity.type
_entity.pdbx_description
1 polymer ?
#
loop_
_entity_poly.entity_id
_entity_poly.type
_entity_poly.pdbx_seq_one_letter_code
_entity_poly.pdbx_strand_id
1 'polypeptide(L)'
;MSAPEAPVSGNGWGIGGALLGFAAGLVLAAVTTSVVASATGYRLSSGGALPVAVTGADVGGLWVGLVGAVVLSSRLRGTGDLGRDFGWGLGRWWDVPVGAAIGVASQYVLIPLLYFPIERVDHHLSRQLGQPVQRDTGAVHGLGSMVILLLLLAAGAPMVEELFFRGLVLRSLLGRTPVPVALVGSALLFALAHFEAAQFAGLAAFGVVLAVLAWRTGRLTPGIGAHAAFNTVAVLSVVHLR
;
A
#
# COMPACT_ATOMS: atom_id res chain seq x y z
N MET A 1 6.56 2.52 -31.80
CA MET A 1 6.49 2.60 -30.32
C MET A 1 7.93 2.54 -29.84
N SER A 2 8.55 3.70 -29.59
CA SER A 2 9.88 3.77 -28.99
C SER A 2 9.80 3.18 -27.58
N ALA A 3 10.75 2.30 -27.25
CA ALA A 3 10.91 1.81 -25.88
C ALA A 3 10.98 2.99 -24.93
N PRO A 4 10.38 2.91 -23.72
CA PRO A 4 10.54 3.95 -22.74
C PRO A 4 12.05 4.09 -22.47
N GLU A 5 12.52 5.35 -22.47
CA GLU A 5 13.90 5.65 -22.09
C GLU A 5 14.23 4.90 -20.80
N ALA A 6 15.36 4.19 -20.80
CA ALA A 6 15.84 3.46 -19.65
C ALA A 6 15.83 4.41 -18.46
N PRO A 7 15.28 4.00 -17.29
CA PRO A 7 15.30 4.84 -16.10
C PRO A 7 16.76 5.23 -15.85
N VAL A 8 16.98 6.52 -15.57
CA VAL A 8 18.29 7.06 -15.20
C VAL A 8 18.96 6.03 -14.31
N SER A 9 20.12 5.52 -14.73
CA SER A 9 20.85 4.44 -14.07
C SER A 9 21.28 4.89 -12.68
N GLY A 10 20.35 4.92 -11.76
CA GLY A 10 20.54 5.22 -10.37
C GLY A 10 21.14 4.02 -9.65
N ASN A 11 22.41 3.75 -9.84
CA ASN A 11 23.19 2.80 -9.04
C ASN A 11 23.22 3.18 -7.53
N GLY A 12 22.39 4.12 -7.10
CA GLY A 12 22.44 4.73 -5.79
C GLY A 12 21.32 4.34 -4.81
N TRP A 13 20.12 4.04 -5.28
CA TRP A 13 19.00 3.75 -4.36
C TRP A 13 19.15 2.36 -3.77
N GLY A 14 19.48 2.30 -2.49
CA GLY A 14 19.75 1.04 -1.82
C GLY A 14 18.48 0.46 -1.22
N ILE A 15 18.22 -0.83 -1.50
CA ILE A 15 17.19 -1.59 -0.79
C ILE A 15 17.37 -1.50 0.74
N GLY A 16 18.63 -1.41 1.22
CA GLY A 16 18.93 -1.20 2.63
C GLY A 16 18.35 0.10 3.19
N GLY A 17 18.40 1.21 2.44
CA GLY A 17 17.77 2.47 2.85
C GLY A 17 16.25 2.36 2.90
N ALA A 18 15.64 1.64 1.96
CA ALA A 18 14.21 1.37 2.00
C ALA A 18 13.83 0.53 3.24
N LEU A 19 14.56 -0.55 3.53
CA LEU A 19 14.32 -1.39 4.70
C LEU A 19 14.49 -0.62 6.03
N LEU A 20 15.52 0.23 6.14
CA LEU A 20 15.71 1.10 7.30
C LEU A 20 14.58 2.10 7.47
N GLY A 21 14.12 2.72 6.37
CA GLY A 21 12.99 3.64 6.41
C GLY A 21 11.67 2.95 6.79
N PHE A 22 11.45 1.73 6.31
CA PHE A 22 10.33 0.91 6.74
C PHE A 22 10.38 0.58 8.23
N ALA A 23 11.54 0.12 8.72
CA ALA A 23 11.73 -0.16 10.14
C ALA A 23 11.54 1.08 11.01
N ALA A 24 12.07 2.23 10.60
CA ALA A 24 11.84 3.51 11.27
C ALA A 24 10.35 3.89 11.28
N GLY A 25 9.63 3.66 10.18
CA GLY A 25 8.20 3.86 10.07
C GLY A 25 7.42 2.99 11.05
N LEU A 26 7.77 1.71 11.20
CA LEU A 26 7.13 0.83 12.19
C LEU A 26 7.37 1.31 13.63
N VAL A 27 8.56 1.77 13.96
CA VAL A 27 8.86 2.34 15.29
C VAL A 27 8.03 3.61 15.52
N LEU A 28 7.97 4.51 14.53
CA LEU A 28 7.17 5.73 14.62
C LEU A 28 5.67 5.40 14.76
N ALA A 29 5.16 4.45 13.99
CA ALA A 29 3.79 3.96 14.10
C ALA A 29 3.50 3.47 15.53
N ALA A 30 4.34 2.61 16.08
CA ALA A 30 4.18 2.09 17.42
C ALA A 30 4.20 3.20 18.49
N VAL A 31 5.09 4.19 18.36
CA VAL A 31 5.18 5.32 19.29
C VAL A 31 3.95 6.21 19.19
N THR A 32 3.55 6.65 17.98
CA THR A 32 2.40 7.53 17.79
C THR A 32 1.10 6.86 18.22
N THR A 33 0.92 5.58 17.89
CA THR A 33 -0.21 4.76 18.32
C THR A 33 -0.28 4.67 19.85
N SER A 34 0.84 4.39 20.51
CA SER A 34 0.89 4.28 21.97
C SER A 34 0.56 5.61 22.66
N VAL A 35 1.07 6.73 22.15
CA VAL A 35 0.79 8.06 22.66
C VAL A 35 -0.70 8.41 22.52
N VAL A 36 -1.28 8.21 21.33
CA VAL A 36 -2.70 8.53 21.08
C VAL A 36 -3.61 7.59 21.85
N ALA A 37 -3.30 6.29 21.92
CA ALA A 37 -4.07 5.35 22.72
C ALA A 37 -4.09 5.74 24.20
N SER A 38 -2.94 6.11 24.76
CA SER A 38 -2.85 6.60 26.15
C SER A 38 -3.65 7.88 26.36
N ALA A 39 -3.55 8.85 25.44
CA ALA A 39 -4.26 10.13 25.54
C ALA A 39 -5.79 9.97 25.42
N THR A 40 -6.26 8.96 24.67
CA THR A 40 -7.69 8.66 24.48
C THR A 40 -8.25 7.63 25.47
N GLY A 41 -7.41 7.06 26.33
CA GLY A 41 -7.80 5.99 27.26
C GLY A 41 -8.08 4.63 26.57
N TYR A 42 -7.71 4.48 25.29
CA TYR A 42 -7.90 3.22 24.56
C TYR A 42 -6.87 2.18 24.98
N ARG A 43 -7.33 0.95 25.27
CA ARG A 43 -6.44 -0.17 25.63
C ARG A 43 -6.10 -0.98 24.39
N LEU A 44 -4.85 -0.93 23.94
CA LEU A 44 -4.34 -1.67 22.76
C LEU A 44 -4.51 -3.20 22.90
N SER A 45 -4.52 -3.72 24.13
CA SER A 45 -4.69 -5.15 24.40
C SER A 45 -6.13 -5.67 24.29
N SER A 46 -7.10 -4.81 24.03
CA SER A 46 -8.52 -5.18 24.01
C SER A 46 -8.92 -6.06 22.80
N GLY A 47 -8.10 -6.09 21.75
CA GLY A 47 -8.41 -6.81 20.49
C GLY A 47 -9.65 -6.29 19.75
N GLY A 48 -10.22 -5.16 20.20
CA GLY A 48 -11.41 -4.54 19.62
C GLY A 48 -11.11 -3.66 18.41
N ALA A 49 -12.18 -3.09 17.86
CA ALA A 49 -12.08 -2.12 16.77
C ALA A 49 -11.27 -0.89 17.16
N LEU A 50 -10.39 -0.43 16.28
CA LEU A 50 -9.52 0.71 16.51
C LEU A 50 -10.29 2.02 16.34
N PRO A 51 -10.22 2.96 17.32
CA PRO A 51 -10.70 4.32 17.12
C PRO A 51 -9.98 4.99 15.94
N VAL A 52 -10.69 5.79 15.17
CA VAL A 52 -10.15 6.49 13.97
C VAL A 52 -8.88 7.30 14.31
N ALA A 53 -8.81 7.91 15.49
CA ALA A 53 -7.63 8.64 15.95
C ALA A 53 -6.41 7.72 16.13
N VAL A 54 -6.62 6.50 16.65
CA VAL A 54 -5.56 5.50 16.85
C VAL A 54 -5.10 4.94 15.51
N THR A 55 -6.04 4.61 14.59
CA THR A 55 -5.71 4.23 13.21
C THR A 55 -4.94 5.34 12.49
N GLY A 56 -5.38 6.60 12.63
CA GLY A 56 -4.67 7.74 12.03
C GLY A 56 -3.26 7.93 12.58
N ALA A 57 -3.03 7.68 13.87
CA ALA A 57 -1.71 7.74 14.48
C ALA A 57 -0.79 6.61 13.97
N ASP A 58 -1.32 5.41 13.80
CA ASP A 58 -0.60 4.25 13.30
C ASP A 58 -0.12 4.49 11.86
N VAL A 59 -1.05 4.73 10.95
CA VAL A 59 -0.70 4.97 9.54
C VAL A 59 0.14 6.23 9.37
N GLY A 60 -0.13 7.30 10.11
CA GLY A 60 0.63 8.55 10.05
C GLY A 60 2.09 8.37 10.47
N GLY A 61 2.34 7.64 11.54
CA GLY A 61 3.69 7.29 11.99
C GLY A 61 4.45 6.47 10.94
N LEU A 62 3.79 5.45 10.38
CA LEU A 62 4.36 4.65 9.30
C LEU A 62 4.70 5.52 8.07
N TRP A 63 3.79 6.40 7.64
CA TRP A 63 3.99 7.25 6.48
C TRP A 63 5.18 8.20 6.62
N VAL A 64 5.44 8.72 7.82
CA VAL A 64 6.62 9.56 8.07
C VAL A 64 7.91 8.80 7.76
N GLY A 65 8.02 7.54 8.16
CA GLY A 65 9.18 6.70 7.85
C GLY A 65 9.29 6.37 6.36
N LEU A 66 8.18 5.98 5.72
CA LEU A 66 8.15 5.62 4.29
C LEU A 66 8.48 6.82 3.40
N VAL A 67 7.81 7.95 3.61
CA VAL A 67 8.04 9.18 2.84
C VAL A 67 9.43 9.74 3.14
N GLY A 68 9.86 9.69 4.41
CA GLY A 68 11.20 10.10 4.81
C GLY A 68 12.30 9.31 4.07
N ALA A 69 12.14 7.99 3.95
CA ALA A 69 13.08 7.15 3.19
C ALA A 69 13.13 7.52 1.71
N VAL A 70 11.97 7.77 1.10
CA VAL A 70 11.87 8.18 -0.31
C VAL A 70 12.54 9.52 -0.54
N VAL A 71 12.20 10.54 0.26
CA VAL A 71 12.76 11.89 0.14
C VAL A 71 14.26 11.88 0.38
N LEU A 72 14.71 11.15 1.41
CA LEU A 72 16.15 11.05 1.72
C LEU A 72 16.89 10.32 0.59
N SER A 73 16.32 9.24 0.04
CA SER A 73 16.92 8.54 -1.10
C SER A 73 17.02 9.42 -2.33
N SER A 74 15.99 10.21 -2.65
CA SER A 74 15.98 11.17 -3.76
C SER A 74 17.07 12.23 -3.57
N ARG A 75 17.15 12.83 -2.39
CA ARG A 75 18.12 13.91 -2.10
C ARG A 75 19.58 13.42 -2.05
N LEU A 76 19.84 12.25 -1.49
CA LEU A 76 21.19 11.76 -1.30
C LEU A 76 21.74 10.99 -2.51
N ARG A 77 20.87 10.38 -3.31
CA ARG A 77 21.27 9.43 -4.35
C ARG A 77 20.55 9.61 -5.69
N GLY A 78 19.61 10.53 -5.76
CA GLY A 78 18.84 10.89 -6.95
C GLY A 78 19.06 12.34 -7.36
N THR A 79 18.06 12.89 -8.03
CA THR A 79 18.04 14.28 -8.50
C THR A 79 17.45 15.26 -7.48
N GLY A 80 16.82 14.77 -6.42
CA GLY A 80 16.01 15.55 -5.49
C GLY A 80 14.58 15.83 -6.00
N ASP A 81 14.24 15.37 -7.20
CA ASP A 81 12.93 15.52 -7.81
C ASP A 81 12.20 14.15 -7.82
N LEU A 82 11.15 14.04 -7.02
CA LEU A 82 10.40 12.78 -6.87
C LEU A 82 9.73 12.33 -8.19
N GLY A 83 9.39 13.27 -9.07
CA GLY A 83 8.83 12.96 -10.38
C GLY A 83 9.83 12.26 -11.28
N ARG A 84 11.05 12.80 -11.37
CA ARG A 84 12.14 12.22 -12.14
C ARG A 84 12.65 10.92 -11.53
N ASP A 85 12.85 10.92 -10.22
CA ASP A 85 13.44 9.79 -9.52
C ASP A 85 12.46 8.59 -9.39
N PHE A 86 11.19 8.86 -9.11
CA PHE A 86 10.23 7.81 -8.76
C PHE A 86 8.96 7.79 -9.61
N GLY A 87 8.81 8.68 -10.60
CA GLY A 87 7.60 8.75 -11.44
C GLY A 87 6.39 9.34 -10.68
N TRP A 88 6.66 10.13 -9.62
CA TRP A 88 5.63 10.84 -8.87
C TRP A 88 5.12 12.04 -9.68
N GLY A 89 3.80 12.16 -9.87
CA GLY A 89 3.19 13.28 -10.60
C GLY A 89 1.74 13.01 -10.97
N LEU A 90 1.10 14.00 -11.59
CA LEU A 90 -0.31 13.91 -11.96
C LEU A 90 -0.61 12.87 -13.05
N GLY A 91 0.42 12.43 -13.80
CA GLY A 91 0.26 11.45 -14.87
C GLY A 91 -0.61 11.96 -16.03
N ARG A 92 -1.26 11.01 -16.73
CA ARG A 92 -2.24 11.30 -17.79
C ARG A 92 -3.64 11.24 -17.20
N TRP A 93 -4.60 12.00 -17.75
CA TRP A 93 -5.96 12.05 -17.24
C TRP A 93 -6.67 10.68 -17.16
N TRP A 94 -6.30 9.74 -18.02
CA TRP A 94 -6.83 8.37 -18.01
C TRP A 94 -6.11 7.41 -17.05
N ASP A 95 -4.98 7.77 -16.48
CA ASP A 95 -4.20 6.91 -15.58
C ASP A 95 -5.04 6.49 -14.35
N VAL A 96 -5.74 7.43 -13.75
CA VAL A 96 -6.60 7.15 -12.58
C VAL A 96 -7.80 6.28 -12.95
N PRO A 97 -8.65 6.61 -13.95
CA PRO A 97 -9.81 5.79 -14.28
C PRO A 97 -9.42 4.39 -14.79
N VAL A 98 -8.37 4.25 -15.59
CA VAL A 98 -7.88 2.93 -16.02
C VAL A 98 -7.34 2.14 -14.83
N GLY A 99 -6.54 2.77 -13.97
CA GLY A 99 -6.09 2.17 -12.73
C GLY A 99 -7.27 1.70 -11.87
N ALA A 100 -8.24 2.57 -11.62
CA ALA A 100 -9.43 2.24 -10.82
C ALA A 100 -10.19 1.03 -11.38
N ALA A 101 -10.39 0.95 -12.70
CA ALA A 101 -11.01 -0.22 -13.34
C ALA A 101 -10.21 -1.52 -13.06
N ILE A 102 -8.86 -1.45 -13.12
CA ILE A 102 -7.99 -2.58 -12.81
C ILE A 102 -8.09 -2.95 -11.32
N GLY A 103 -8.14 -1.97 -10.40
CA GLY A 103 -8.30 -2.21 -8.97
C GLY A 103 -9.62 -2.89 -8.65
N VAL A 104 -10.72 -2.39 -9.21
CA VAL A 104 -12.06 -3.02 -9.08
C VAL A 104 -12.06 -4.44 -9.64
N ALA A 105 -11.50 -4.63 -10.85
CA ALA A 105 -11.39 -5.97 -11.45
C ALA A 105 -10.52 -6.90 -10.59
N SER A 106 -9.45 -6.40 -9.98
CA SER A 106 -8.61 -7.19 -9.08
C SER A 106 -9.42 -7.65 -7.85
N GLN A 107 -10.21 -6.77 -7.25
CA GLN A 107 -11.00 -7.09 -6.06
C GLN A 107 -12.13 -8.10 -6.35
N TYR A 108 -12.81 -7.98 -7.49
CA TYR A 108 -13.96 -8.83 -7.82
C TYR A 108 -13.62 -10.08 -8.65
N VAL A 109 -12.45 -10.12 -9.29
CA VAL A 109 -12.07 -11.24 -10.17
C VAL A 109 -10.79 -11.91 -9.67
N LEU A 110 -9.68 -11.16 -9.53
CA LEU A 110 -8.37 -11.73 -9.18
C LEU A 110 -8.41 -12.37 -7.77
N ILE A 111 -8.91 -11.64 -6.77
CA ILE A 111 -8.93 -12.11 -5.39
C ILE A 111 -9.85 -13.33 -5.23
N PRO A 112 -11.13 -13.31 -5.66
CA PRO A 112 -11.98 -14.50 -5.59
C PRO A 112 -11.42 -15.70 -6.35
N LEU A 113 -10.88 -15.50 -7.55
CA LEU A 113 -10.29 -16.59 -8.34
C LEU A 113 -9.11 -17.25 -7.60
N LEU A 114 -8.28 -16.45 -6.94
CA LEU A 114 -7.13 -16.93 -6.18
C LEU A 114 -7.55 -17.73 -4.93
N TYR A 115 -8.54 -17.23 -4.19
CA TYR A 115 -8.95 -17.85 -2.93
C TYR A 115 -10.02 -18.93 -3.06
N PHE A 116 -10.76 -18.98 -4.16
CA PHE A 116 -11.84 -19.95 -4.39
C PHE A 116 -11.44 -21.44 -4.14
N PRO A 117 -10.25 -21.92 -4.58
CA PRO A 117 -9.86 -23.30 -4.27
C PRO A 117 -9.61 -23.53 -2.77
N ILE A 118 -9.08 -22.52 -2.08
CA ILE A 118 -8.73 -22.60 -0.66
C ILE A 118 -9.98 -22.53 0.21
N GLU A 119 -10.92 -21.65 -0.12
CA GLU A 119 -12.20 -21.50 0.61
C GLU A 119 -13.07 -22.76 0.57
N ARG A 120 -12.89 -23.61 -0.45
CA ARG A 120 -13.55 -24.92 -0.50
C ARG A 120 -13.05 -25.91 0.56
N VAL A 121 -11.82 -25.71 1.05
CA VAL A 121 -11.18 -26.56 2.04
C VAL A 121 -11.22 -25.90 3.42
N ASP A 122 -11.02 -24.60 3.50
CA ASP A 122 -11.07 -23.80 4.73
C ASP A 122 -12.21 -22.78 4.70
N HIS A 123 -13.34 -23.14 5.29
CA HIS A 123 -14.52 -22.26 5.41
C HIS A 123 -14.34 -21.08 6.37
N HIS A 124 -13.23 -21.01 7.12
CA HIS A 124 -12.90 -19.89 7.99
C HIS A 124 -12.13 -18.80 7.28
N LEU A 125 -11.57 -19.08 6.11
CA LEU A 125 -10.67 -18.17 5.38
C LEU A 125 -11.37 -16.85 5.03
N SER A 126 -12.61 -16.87 4.54
CA SER A 126 -13.37 -15.66 4.19
C SER A 126 -13.53 -14.69 5.37
N ARG A 127 -13.71 -15.22 6.59
CA ARG A 127 -13.74 -14.41 7.80
C ARG A 127 -12.37 -13.81 8.11
N GLN A 128 -11.29 -14.59 7.99
CA GLN A 128 -9.93 -14.12 8.23
C GLN A 128 -9.53 -13.03 7.23
N LEU A 129 -9.92 -13.15 5.97
CA LEU A 129 -9.67 -12.14 4.93
C LEU A 129 -10.32 -10.79 5.24
N GLY A 130 -11.51 -10.79 5.85
CA GLY A 130 -12.22 -9.57 6.22
C GLY A 130 -11.78 -8.93 7.54
N GLN A 131 -11.07 -9.66 8.42
CA GLN A 131 -10.74 -9.18 9.77
C GLN A 131 -9.96 -7.86 9.83
N PRO A 132 -8.90 -7.61 9.01
CA PRO A 132 -8.18 -6.36 9.08
C PRO A 132 -9.07 -5.15 8.80
N VAL A 133 -9.85 -5.21 7.72
CA VAL A 133 -10.78 -4.14 7.37
C VAL A 133 -11.86 -3.96 8.44
N GLN A 134 -12.39 -5.07 9.01
CA GLN A 134 -13.36 -5.00 10.11
C GLN A 134 -12.79 -4.35 11.36
N ARG A 135 -11.53 -4.64 11.71
CA ARG A 135 -10.84 -4.00 12.84
C ARG A 135 -10.73 -2.49 12.64
N ASP A 136 -10.34 -2.06 11.46
CA ASP A 136 -10.12 -0.65 11.15
C ASP A 136 -11.43 0.13 10.98
N THR A 137 -12.50 -0.54 10.50
CA THR A 137 -13.82 0.08 10.32
C THR A 137 -14.76 -0.11 11.50
N GLY A 138 -14.42 -0.98 12.44
CA GLY A 138 -15.33 -1.41 13.53
C GLY A 138 -15.78 -0.32 14.49
N ALA A 139 -14.96 0.71 14.68
CA ALA A 139 -15.27 1.86 15.53
C ALA A 139 -15.81 3.07 14.75
N VAL A 140 -16.14 2.89 13.46
CA VAL A 140 -16.70 3.98 12.64
C VAL A 140 -18.16 4.20 12.97
N HIS A 141 -18.48 5.38 13.52
CA HIS A 141 -19.83 5.82 13.81
C HIS A 141 -20.09 7.15 13.09
N GLY A 142 -20.99 7.13 12.11
CA GLY A 142 -21.41 8.31 11.36
C GLY A 142 -20.50 8.68 10.17
N LEU A 143 -21.02 9.62 9.37
CA LEU A 143 -20.42 10.01 8.08
C LEU A 143 -19.00 10.58 8.21
N GLY A 144 -18.75 11.40 9.25
CA GLY A 144 -17.45 12.06 9.42
C GLY A 144 -16.30 11.08 9.61
N SER A 145 -16.46 10.07 10.50
CA SER A 145 -15.44 9.05 10.74
C SER A 145 -15.24 8.15 9.52
N MET A 146 -16.31 7.86 8.77
CA MET A 146 -16.22 7.13 7.51
C MET A 146 -15.40 7.88 6.47
N VAL A 147 -15.64 9.16 6.28
CA VAL A 147 -14.90 9.99 5.33
C VAL A 147 -13.42 10.05 5.71
N ILE A 148 -13.11 10.25 6.99
CA ILE A 148 -11.72 10.26 7.46
C ILE A 148 -11.05 8.91 7.18
N LEU A 149 -11.71 7.80 7.47
CA LEU A 149 -11.15 6.47 7.23
C LEU A 149 -10.91 6.20 5.74
N LEU A 150 -11.86 6.58 4.87
CA LEU A 150 -11.68 6.49 3.42
C LEU A 150 -10.51 7.36 2.94
N LEU A 151 -10.36 8.57 3.47
CA LEU A 151 -9.22 9.43 3.14
C LEU A 151 -7.89 8.82 3.60
N LEU A 152 -7.87 8.17 4.75
CA LEU A 152 -6.67 7.48 5.23
C LEU A 152 -6.36 6.22 4.42
N LEU A 153 -7.30 5.27 4.36
CA LEU A 153 -7.03 3.92 3.84
C LEU A 153 -7.20 3.80 2.32
N ALA A 154 -8.13 4.56 1.72
CA ALA A 154 -8.42 4.47 0.29
C ALA A 154 -7.74 5.56 -0.56
N ALA A 155 -7.25 6.65 0.05
CA ALA A 155 -6.51 7.67 -0.67
C ALA A 155 -5.05 7.80 -0.18
N GLY A 156 -4.85 8.09 1.10
CA GLY A 156 -3.54 8.37 1.67
C GLY A 156 -2.60 7.18 1.63
N ALA A 157 -3.04 6.02 2.13
CA ALA A 157 -2.21 4.81 2.15
C ALA A 157 -1.75 4.42 0.74
N PRO A 158 -2.63 4.31 -0.29
CA PRO A 158 -2.19 4.04 -1.66
C PRO A 158 -1.16 5.02 -2.19
N MET A 159 -1.28 6.31 -1.91
CA MET A 159 -0.30 7.30 -2.37
C MET A 159 1.08 7.06 -1.77
N VAL A 160 1.15 6.88 -0.46
CA VAL A 160 2.41 6.68 0.26
C VAL A 160 3.03 5.32 -0.07
N GLU A 161 2.22 4.27 -0.12
CA GLU A 161 2.69 2.92 -0.39
C GLU A 161 3.15 2.74 -1.83
N GLU A 162 2.44 3.30 -2.83
CA GLU A 162 2.93 3.26 -4.21
C GLU A 162 4.23 4.04 -4.38
N LEU A 163 4.35 5.21 -3.73
CA LEU A 163 5.58 5.98 -3.76
C LEU A 163 6.75 5.20 -3.15
N PHE A 164 6.53 4.48 -2.06
CA PHE A 164 7.55 3.68 -1.41
C PHE A 164 7.84 2.37 -2.17
N PHE A 165 6.82 1.53 -2.39
CA PHE A 165 7.05 0.19 -2.97
C PHE A 165 7.32 0.22 -4.48
N ARG A 166 6.65 1.07 -5.26
CA ARG A 166 6.83 1.16 -6.72
C ARG A 166 7.80 2.27 -7.11
N GLY A 167 7.83 3.34 -6.35
CA GLY A 167 8.83 4.39 -6.51
C GLY A 167 10.22 3.91 -6.07
N LEU A 168 10.44 3.69 -4.78
CA LEU A 168 11.76 3.41 -4.23
C LEU A 168 12.16 1.93 -4.34
N VAL A 169 11.35 0.99 -3.79
CA VAL A 169 11.73 -0.44 -3.70
C VAL A 169 11.85 -1.08 -5.08
N LEU A 170 10.80 -0.99 -5.92
CA LEU A 170 10.81 -1.60 -7.26
C LEU A 170 11.96 -1.05 -8.12
N ARG A 171 12.16 0.26 -8.15
CA ARG A 171 13.26 0.86 -8.95
C ARG A 171 14.62 0.48 -8.42
N SER A 172 14.78 0.33 -7.09
CA SER A 172 16.02 -0.19 -6.50
C SER A 172 16.30 -1.62 -6.93
N LEU A 173 15.27 -2.46 -7.06
CA LEU A 173 15.40 -3.85 -7.54
C LEU A 173 15.66 -3.89 -9.05
N LEU A 174 14.95 -3.10 -9.86
CA LEU A 174 15.14 -3.03 -11.32
C LEU A 174 16.58 -2.66 -11.72
N GLY A 175 17.25 -1.85 -10.89
CA GLY A 175 18.68 -1.52 -11.11
C GLY A 175 19.66 -2.65 -10.77
N ARG A 176 19.20 -3.79 -10.20
CA ARG A 176 20.09 -4.85 -9.66
C ARG A 176 19.68 -6.26 -10.05
N THR A 177 18.46 -6.45 -10.50
CA THR A 177 17.89 -7.79 -10.77
C THR A 177 17.12 -7.79 -12.09
N PRO A 178 16.93 -8.96 -12.73
CA PRO A 178 16.06 -9.09 -13.89
C PRO A 178 14.63 -8.60 -13.57
N VAL A 179 13.94 -8.04 -14.57
CA VAL A 179 12.61 -7.45 -14.41
C VAL A 179 11.61 -8.37 -13.68
N PRO A 180 11.46 -9.67 -14.02
CA PRO A 180 10.51 -10.53 -13.31
C PRO A 180 10.84 -10.65 -11.81
N VAL A 181 12.12 -10.72 -11.46
CA VAL A 181 12.58 -10.79 -10.05
C VAL A 181 12.28 -9.50 -9.32
N ALA A 182 12.49 -8.34 -9.97
CA ALA A 182 12.16 -7.03 -9.38
C ALA A 182 10.65 -6.88 -9.12
N LEU A 183 9.80 -7.26 -10.11
CA LEU A 183 8.35 -7.17 -9.99
C LEU A 183 7.83 -8.04 -8.84
N VAL A 184 8.22 -9.32 -8.82
CA VAL A 184 7.81 -10.26 -7.79
C VAL A 184 8.40 -9.87 -6.43
N GLY A 185 9.67 -9.49 -6.36
CA GLY A 185 10.32 -9.07 -5.12
C GLY A 185 9.65 -7.85 -4.48
N SER A 186 9.31 -6.83 -5.27
CA SER A 186 8.56 -5.67 -4.78
C SER A 186 7.16 -6.05 -4.29
N ALA A 187 6.47 -6.95 -4.99
CA ALA A 187 5.15 -7.42 -4.61
C ALA A 187 5.16 -8.25 -3.31
N LEU A 188 6.16 -9.11 -3.14
CA LEU A 188 6.33 -9.90 -1.92
C LEU A 188 6.67 -9.01 -0.72
N LEU A 189 7.55 -8.02 -0.88
CA LEU A 189 7.85 -7.06 0.19
C LEU A 189 6.62 -6.24 0.57
N PHE A 190 5.80 -5.83 -0.41
CA PHE A 190 4.52 -5.17 -0.18
C PHE A 190 3.57 -6.06 0.63
N ALA A 191 3.40 -7.32 0.25
CA ALA A 191 2.52 -8.25 0.96
C ALA A 191 3.02 -8.56 2.38
N LEU A 192 4.33 -8.75 2.57
CA LEU A 192 4.94 -8.98 3.88
C LEU A 192 4.77 -7.79 4.83
N ALA A 193 4.82 -6.56 4.29
CA ALA A 193 4.68 -5.33 5.07
C ALA A 193 3.30 -5.16 5.74
N HIS A 194 2.30 -5.91 5.29
CA HIS A 194 0.96 -5.88 5.90
C HIS A 194 0.83 -6.78 7.13
N PHE A 195 1.75 -7.72 7.36
CA PHE A 195 1.72 -8.68 8.48
C PHE A 195 0.45 -9.52 8.59
N GLU A 196 -0.30 -9.69 7.49
CA GLU A 196 -1.58 -10.40 7.43
C GLU A 196 -1.44 -11.70 6.63
N ALA A 197 -1.22 -12.81 7.35
CA ALA A 197 -0.92 -14.12 6.73
C ALA A 197 -2.04 -14.60 5.78
N ALA A 198 -3.32 -14.41 6.15
CA ALA A 198 -4.45 -14.81 5.33
C ALA A 198 -4.52 -14.02 4.01
N GLN A 199 -4.19 -12.72 4.06
CA GLN A 199 -4.23 -11.84 2.90
C GLN A 199 -2.96 -11.89 2.04
N PHE A 200 -1.89 -12.55 2.53
CA PHE A 200 -0.57 -12.50 1.90
C PHE A 200 -0.59 -12.85 0.40
N ALA A 201 -1.26 -13.95 0.03
CA ALA A 201 -1.33 -14.38 -1.38
C ALA A 201 -2.06 -13.36 -2.26
N GLY A 202 -3.17 -12.81 -1.78
CA GLY A 202 -3.94 -11.77 -2.47
C GLY A 202 -3.16 -10.47 -2.63
N LEU A 203 -2.53 -10.02 -1.54
CA LEU A 203 -1.68 -8.82 -1.55
C LEU A 203 -0.46 -8.98 -2.46
N ALA A 204 0.17 -10.17 -2.48
CA ALA A 204 1.27 -10.46 -3.40
C ALA A 204 0.82 -10.44 -4.86
N ALA A 205 -0.31 -11.10 -5.19
CA ALA A 205 -0.86 -11.11 -6.54
C ALA A 205 -1.25 -9.70 -7.00
N PHE A 206 -1.96 -8.95 -6.18
CA PHE A 206 -2.30 -7.55 -6.47
C PHE A 206 -1.04 -6.68 -6.53
N GLY A 207 -0.07 -6.94 -5.66
CA GLY A 207 1.25 -6.30 -5.66
C GLY A 207 1.98 -6.44 -7.00
N VAL A 208 1.89 -7.61 -7.66
CA VAL A 208 2.44 -7.81 -9.01
C VAL A 208 1.70 -6.96 -10.03
N VAL A 209 0.37 -6.86 -9.97
CA VAL A 209 -0.42 -5.99 -10.87
C VAL A 209 0.06 -4.54 -10.76
N LEU A 210 0.20 -4.02 -9.55
CA LEU A 210 0.67 -2.66 -9.30
C LEU A 210 2.12 -2.46 -9.78
N ALA A 211 3.00 -3.43 -9.54
CA ALA A 211 4.39 -3.38 -10.01
C ALA A 211 4.49 -3.36 -11.53
N VAL A 212 3.66 -4.16 -12.22
CA VAL A 212 3.56 -4.16 -13.69
C VAL A 212 3.06 -2.82 -14.22
N LEU A 213 2.04 -2.23 -13.60
CA LEU A 213 1.54 -0.90 -13.97
C LEU A 213 2.64 0.16 -13.86
N ALA A 214 3.35 0.21 -12.75
CA ALA A 214 4.43 1.16 -12.54
C ALA A 214 5.59 0.94 -13.53
N TRP A 215 6.00 -0.31 -13.75
CA TRP A 215 7.06 -0.65 -14.70
C TRP A 215 6.71 -0.30 -16.14
N ARG A 216 5.48 -0.67 -16.60
CA ARG A 216 5.04 -0.42 -17.97
C ARG A 216 4.83 1.04 -18.29
N THR A 217 4.37 1.82 -17.33
CA THR A 217 4.01 3.23 -17.55
C THR A 217 5.13 4.21 -17.14
N GLY A 218 6.05 3.79 -16.29
CA GLY A 218 7.05 4.67 -15.67
C GLY A 218 6.45 5.65 -14.65
N ARG A 219 5.15 5.57 -14.37
CA ARG A 219 4.38 6.49 -13.52
C ARG A 219 3.70 5.73 -12.37
N LEU A 220 3.48 6.42 -11.25
CA LEU A 220 2.78 5.85 -10.10
C LEU A 220 1.25 6.03 -10.18
N THR A 221 0.78 7.01 -10.95
CA THR A 221 -0.65 7.41 -11.01
C THR A 221 -1.60 6.26 -11.36
N PRO A 222 -1.31 5.36 -12.35
CA PRO A 222 -2.19 4.21 -12.60
C PRO A 222 -2.25 3.23 -11.43
N GLY A 223 -1.10 2.99 -10.77
CA GLY A 223 -1.00 2.15 -9.57
C GLY A 223 -1.78 2.75 -8.40
N ILE A 224 -1.63 4.04 -8.16
CA ILE A 224 -2.38 4.78 -7.12
C ILE A 224 -3.89 4.66 -7.37
N GLY A 225 -4.35 4.85 -8.62
CA GLY A 225 -5.76 4.69 -8.98
C GLY A 225 -6.27 3.26 -8.74
N ALA A 226 -5.47 2.25 -9.11
CA ALA A 226 -5.82 0.84 -8.91
C ALA A 226 -5.89 0.49 -7.42
N HIS A 227 -4.91 0.91 -6.65
CA HIS A 227 -4.82 0.63 -5.22
C HIS A 227 -5.93 1.36 -4.45
N ALA A 228 -6.18 2.63 -4.74
CA ALA A 228 -7.26 3.40 -4.15
C ALA A 228 -8.63 2.75 -4.38
N ALA A 229 -8.92 2.31 -5.60
CA ALA A 229 -10.17 1.66 -5.93
C ALA A 229 -10.29 0.27 -5.25
N PHE A 230 -9.21 -0.51 -5.23
CA PHE A 230 -9.15 -1.80 -4.53
C PHE A 230 -9.50 -1.64 -3.04
N ASN A 231 -8.85 -0.70 -2.34
CA ASN A 231 -9.10 -0.43 -0.93
C ASN A 231 -10.50 0.15 -0.69
N THR A 232 -10.99 1.03 -1.57
CA THR A 232 -12.35 1.58 -1.49
C THR A 232 -13.39 0.46 -1.52
N VAL A 233 -13.27 -0.48 -2.46
CA VAL A 233 -14.19 -1.63 -2.55
C VAL A 233 -14.11 -2.48 -1.27
N ALA A 234 -12.91 -2.76 -0.76
CA ALA A 234 -12.72 -3.53 0.47
C ALA A 234 -13.40 -2.86 1.68
N VAL A 235 -13.19 -1.55 1.87
CA VAL A 235 -13.82 -0.78 2.97
C VAL A 235 -15.34 -0.76 2.84
N LEU A 236 -15.87 -0.45 1.64
CA LEU A 236 -17.31 -0.36 1.42
C LEU A 236 -18.00 -1.71 1.58
N SER A 237 -17.39 -2.83 1.17
CA SER A 237 -17.97 -4.16 1.32
C SER A 237 -18.21 -4.54 2.78
N VAL A 238 -17.32 -4.14 3.68
CA VAL A 238 -17.45 -4.42 5.13
C VAL A 238 -18.49 -3.52 5.78
N VAL A 239 -18.60 -2.27 5.33
CA VAL A 239 -19.56 -1.31 5.89
C VAL A 239 -21.00 -1.59 5.47
N HIS A 240 -21.22 -2.03 4.23
CA HIS A 240 -22.56 -2.39 3.73
C HIS A 240 -23.14 -3.67 4.37
N LEU A 241 -22.29 -4.52 4.97
CA LEU A 241 -22.71 -5.76 5.63
C LEU A 241 -23.12 -5.55 7.11
N ARG A 242 -23.15 -4.31 7.60
CA ARG A 242 -23.58 -3.91 8.94
C ARG A 242 -24.89 -3.16 8.93
#